data_742bc53247a5c4f552b858d0fa3b3f9f
#
_entry.id   742bc53247a5c4f552b858d0fa3b3f9f
#
_cell.length_a   1.000
_cell.length_b   1.000
_cell.length_c   1.000
_cell.angle_alpha   90.00
_cell.angle_beta   90.00
_cell.angle_gamma   90.00
#
_symmetry.space_group_name_H-M   'P 1'
#
loop_
_entity.id
_entity.type
_entity.pdbx_description
1 polymer ?
#
loop_
_entity_poly.entity_id
_entity_poly.type
_entity_poly.pdbx_seq_one_letter_code
_entity_poly.pdbx_strand_id
1 'polypeptide(L)'
;DCKPSVIIVSNQVQFNKIKKYINNEIKLVISFEEINHQSLIIKDIFNDEKFEKIENKNLARKSIACIIYTSGTSGNPKGVVLSHGGILSNCQGALEVLKSLIEKERIVFLTWLPLSHSYEHTVQFVQILLGAKVFYAESLEKLINNMAIAKPIIMTAVPRFYQNLFNKINLNFKNQKGLKKLLISQTLILGKKKLERNKLDLKERLVDLICEV
;
A
#
# COMPACT_ATOMS: atom_id res chain seq x y z
N ASP A 1 20.86 -1.55 17.79
CA ASP A 1 19.82 -0.96 18.65
C ASP A 1 18.73 -1.97 19.01
N CYS A 2 18.02 -2.55 18.03
CA CYS A 2 16.89 -3.45 18.29
C CYS A 2 17.28 -4.91 18.56
N LYS A 3 18.55 -5.31 18.41
CA LYS A 3 19.06 -6.67 18.63
C LYS A 3 18.15 -7.77 18.08
N PRO A 4 17.97 -7.85 16.76
CA PRO A 4 17.07 -8.82 16.17
C PRO A 4 17.60 -10.25 16.38
N SER A 5 16.71 -11.18 16.73
CA SER A 5 17.05 -12.61 16.79
C SER A 5 16.87 -13.31 15.44
N VAL A 6 16.03 -12.77 14.57
CA VAL A 6 15.73 -13.28 13.24
C VAL A 6 15.88 -12.15 12.22
N ILE A 7 16.47 -12.47 11.08
CA ILE A 7 16.60 -11.55 9.95
C ILE A 7 15.90 -12.16 8.75
N ILE A 8 15.12 -11.34 8.04
CA ILE A 8 14.47 -11.74 6.80
C ILE A 8 15.02 -10.86 5.68
N VAL A 9 15.49 -11.48 4.60
CA VAL A 9 16.03 -10.78 3.42
C VAL A 9 15.36 -11.30 2.14
N SER A 10 15.25 -10.44 1.13
CA SER A 10 14.65 -10.87 -0.14
C SER A 10 15.62 -11.72 -0.97
N ASN A 11 16.89 -11.34 -1.04
CA ASN A 11 17.88 -11.97 -1.91
C ASN A 11 19.32 -11.72 -1.45
N GLN A 12 20.28 -12.25 -2.22
CA GLN A 12 21.72 -12.11 -1.95
C GLN A 12 22.18 -10.66 -1.88
N VAL A 13 21.62 -9.76 -2.70
CA VAL A 13 22.02 -8.34 -2.71
C VAL A 13 21.68 -7.66 -1.38
N GLN A 14 20.49 -7.94 -0.84
CA GLN A 14 20.09 -7.41 0.47
C GLN A 14 20.87 -8.06 1.60
N PHE A 15 21.13 -9.37 1.51
CA PHE A 15 21.96 -10.08 2.47
C PHE A 15 23.36 -9.46 2.57
N ASN A 16 24.01 -9.17 1.45
CA ASN A 16 25.36 -8.59 1.43
C ASN A 16 25.46 -7.26 2.17
N LYS A 17 24.38 -6.47 2.22
CA LYS A 17 24.35 -5.19 2.97
C LYS A 17 24.43 -5.39 4.48
N ILE A 18 23.90 -6.50 4.98
CA ILE A 18 23.82 -6.77 6.41
C ILE A 18 24.81 -7.83 6.90
N LYS A 19 25.45 -8.57 6.00
CA LYS A 19 26.34 -9.70 6.30
C LYS A 19 27.36 -9.39 7.39
N LYS A 20 27.94 -8.19 7.38
CA LYS A 20 28.96 -7.77 8.35
C LYS A 20 28.44 -7.54 9.78
N TYR A 21 27.12 -7.46 9.95
CA TYR A 21 26.45 -7.24 11.23
C TYR A 21 25.88 -8.54 11.81
N ILE A 22 25.97 -9.66 11.10
CA ILE A 22 25.52 -10.95 11.60
C ILE A 22 26.49 -11.44 12.65
N ASN A 23 25.96 -11.69 13.83
CA ASN A 23 26.68 -12.16 15.01
C ASN A 23 25.90 -13.29 15.71
N ASN A 24 26.42 -13.80 16.80
CA ASN A 24 25.82 -14.90 17.57
C ASN A 24 24.44 -14.58 18.20
N GLU A 25 24.02 -13.33 18.24
CA GLU A 25 22.70 -12.94 18.73
C GLU A 25 21.60 -13.26 17.69
N ILE A 26 21.98 -13.35 16.40
CA ILE A 26 21.08 -13.68 15.31
C ILE A 26 20.97 -15.20 15.20
N LYS A 27 19.82 -15.71 15.60
CA LYS A 27 19.55 -17.14 15.67
C LYS A 27 19.16 -17.74 14.31
N LEU A 28 18.57 -16.93 13.43
CA LEU A 28 18.01 -17.40 12.17
C LEU A 28 18.07 -16.33 11.09
N VAL A 29 18.42 -16.74 9.89
CA VAL A 29 18.26 -15.94 8.66
C VAL A 29 17.22 -16.64 7.79
N ILE A 30 16.23 -15.90 7.32
CA ILE A 30 15.20 -16.34 6.38
C ILE A 30 15.40 -15.57 5.08
N SER A 31 15.31 -16.22 3.94
CA SER A 31 15.40 -15.58 2.63
C SER A 31 14.24 -15.98 1.73
N PHE A 32 13.89 -15.08 0.78
CA PHE A 32 12.90 -15.42 -0.26
C PHE A 32 13.54 -16.21 -1.41
N GLU A 33 14.82 -15.93 -1.70
CA GLU A 33 15.61 -16.61 -2.72
C GLU A 33 16.80 -17.31 -2.07
N GLU A 34 17.43 -18.23 -2.76
CA GLU A 34 18.68 -18.86 -2.32
C GLU A 34 19.78 -17.80 -2.15
N ILE A 35 20.53 -17.90 -1.05
CA ILE A 35 21.64 -17.02 -0.73
C ILE A 35 22.86 -17.83 -0.27
N ASN A 36 24.07 -17.27 -0.44
CA ASN A 36 25.32 -17.89 0.01
C ASN A 36 25.50 -17.74 1.54
N HIS A 37 24.55 -18.29 2.28
CA HIS A 37 24.55 -18.35 3.74
C HIS A 37 23.57 -19.43 4.20
N GLN A 38 23.81 -20.02 5.39
CA GLN A 38 22.83 -20.91 5.97
C GLN A 38 21.55 -20.15 6.33
N SER A 39 20.50 -20.37 5.55
CA SER A 39 19.22 -19.70 5.72
C SER A 39 18.08 -20.68 5.45
N LEU A 40 16.91 -20.40 6.05
CA LEU A 40 15.67 -21.04 5.64
C LEU A 40 15.06 -20.26 4.47
N ILE A 41 14.62 -20.98 3.45
CA ILE A 41 13.90 -20.35 2.34
C ILE A 41 12.43 -20.23 2.76
N ILE A 42 11.86 -19.06 2.62
CA ILE A 42 10.49 -18.79 3.08
C ILE A 42 9.46 -19.75 2.47
N LYS A 43 9.68 -20.15 1.22
CA LYS A 43 8.83 -21.12 0.52
C LYS A 43 8.79 -22.49 1.23
N ASP A 44 9.94 -22.93 1.74
CA ASP A 44 10.03 -24.22 2.44
C ASP A 44 9.35 -24.17 3.81
N ILE A 45 9.39 -23.00 4.48
CA ILE A 45 8.68 -22.76 5.72
C ILE A 45 7.16 -22.95 5.52
N PHE A 46 6.59 -22.42 4.42
CA PHE A 46 5.15 -22.57 4.15
C PHE A 46 4.74 -23.96 3.71
N ASN A 47 5.67 -24.76 3.23
CA ASN A 47 5.42 -26.16 2.82
C ASN A 47 5.58 -27.16 4.00
N ASP A 48 6.12 -26.72 5.13
CA ASP A 48 6.25 -27.56 6.31
C ASP A 48 4.91 -27.65 7.07
N GLU A 49 4.27 -28.83 7.05
CA GLU A 49 2.99 -29.09 7.73
C GLU A 49 3.13 -29.19 9.26
N LYS A 50 4.35 -29.13 9.79
CA LYS A 50 4.63 -29.28 11.22
C LYS A 50 4.64 -27.95 11.98
N PHE A 51 3.58 -27.18 11.86
CA PHE A 51 3.43 -26.01 12.71
C PHE A 51 2.86 -26.39 14.07
N GLU A 52 3.65 -26.19 15.12
CA GLU A 52 3.14 -26.21 16.47
C GLU A 52 2.16 -25.04 16.68
N LYS A 53 1.04 -25.33 17.32
CA LYS A 53 0.06 -24.30 17.66
C LYS A 53 0.71 -23.29 18.63
N ILE A 54 0.85 -22.05 18.18
CA ILE A 54 1.37 -20.97 19.04
C ILE A 54 0.33 -20.72 20.14
N GLU A 55 0.73 -20.86 21.39
CA GLU A 55 -0.09 -20.45 22.53
C GLU A 55 -0.35 -18.94 22.49
N ASN A 56 -1.61 -18.55 22.64
CA ASN A 56 -1.99 -17.13 22.74
C ASN A 56 -1.35 -16.53 24.01
N LYS A 57 -0.29 -15.75 23.85
CA LYS A 57 0.25 -14.94 24.93
C LYS A 57 -0.64 -13.70 25.11
N ASN A 58 -1.15 -13.50 26.32
CA ASN A 58 -1.86 -12.28 26.69
C ASN A 58 -0.92 -11.08 26.64
N LEU A 59 -0.84 -10.41 25.49
CA LEU A 59 -0.02 -9.21 25.30
C LEU A 59 -0.78 -7.99 25.84
N ALA A 60 -0.11 -7.21 26.69
CA ALA A 60 -0.71 -5.96 27.17
C ALA A 60 -0.72 -4.90 26.07
N ARG A 61 -1.74 -4.03 26.07
CA ARG A 61 -1.82 -2.91 25.10
C ARG A 61 -0.56 -2.04 25.07
N LYS A 62 0.12 -1.88 26.21
CA LYS A 62 1.38 -1.12 26.33
C LYS A 62 2.64 -1.87 25.85
N SER A 63 2.53 -3.18 25.58
CA SER A 63 3.66 -3.96 25.06
C SER A 63 4.06 -3.47 23.68
N ILE A 64 5.36 -3.52 23.38
CA ILE A 64 5.92 -3.15 22.10
C ILE A 64 5.43 -4.13 21.04
N ALA A 65 4.86 -3.60 19.97
CA ALA A 65 4.42 -4.39 18.81
C ALA A 65 5.48 -4.39 17.71
N CYS A 66 6.04 -3.22 17.39
CA CYS A 66 7.08 -3.10 16.38
C CYS A 66 7.93 -1.85 16.57
N ILE A 67 9.05 -1.81 15.86
CA ILE A 67 9.93 -0.64 15.74
C ILE A 67 10.08 -0.30 14.28
N ILE A 68 9.72 0.92 13.89
CA ILE A 68 9.88 1.42 12.51
C ILE A 68 11.02 2.42 12.49
N TYR A 69 12.05 2.14 11.69
CA TYR A 69 13.18 3.05 11.53
C TYR A 69 12.84 4.13 10.48
N THR A 70 13.08 5.38 10.85
CA THR A 70 12.94 6.55 9.98
C THR A 70 14.29 7.19 9.73
N SER A 71 14.47 7.88 8.61
CA SER A 71 15.74 8.51 8.23
C SER A 71 16.21 9.61 9.19
N GLY A 72 15.35 10.10 10.09
CA GLY A 72 15.71 11.16 11.05
C GLY A 72 16.18 12.46 10.37
N THR A 73 15.88 13.61 10.94
CA THR A 73 16.32 14.93 10.43
C THR A 73 17.83 15.15 10.53
N SER A 74 18.51 14.41 11.42
CA SER A 74 19.96 14.50 11.66
C SER A 74 20.79 13.48 10.87
N GLY A 75 20.20 12.77 9.92
CA GLY A 75 20.89 11.77 9.08
C GLY A 75 21.05 10.39 9.72
N ASN A 76 20.94 10.26 11.03
CA ASN A 76 20.97 8.97 11.71
C ASN A 76 19.56 8.38 11.82
N PRO A 77 19.35 7.12 11.41
CA PRO A 77 18.05 6.46 11.57
C PRO A 77 17.61 6.40 13.02
N LYS A 78 16.33 6.72 13.26
CA LYS A 78 15.70 6.63 14.58
C LYS A 78 14.64 5.55 14.59
N GLY A 79 14.70 4.63 15.56
CA GLY A 79 13.70 3.60 15.76
C GLY A 79 12.49 4.15 16.52
N VAL A 80 11.36 4.24 15.86
CA VAL A 80 10.08 4.64 16.47
C VAL A 80 9.39 3.40 17.01
N VAL A 81 9.16 3.37 18.30
CA VAL A 81 8.53 2.24 19.01
C VAL A 81 7.01 2.40 18.94
N LEU A 82 6.32 1.39 18.43
CA LEU A 82 4.87 1.32 18.38
C LEU A 82 4.36 0.23 19.33
N SER A 83 3.36 0.56 20.13
CA SER A 83 2.71 -0.40 21.02
C SER A 83 1.51 -1.07 20.35
N HIS A 84 1.12 -2.25 20.82
CA HIS A 84 -0.13 -2.91 20.39
C HIS A 84 -1.35 -1.99 20.58
N GLY A 85 -1.41 -1.27 21.70
CA GLY A 85 -2.50 -0.34 21.96
C GLY A 85 -2.57 0.83 20.98
N GLY A 86 -1.43 1.37 20.57
CA GLY A 86 -1.35 2.46 19.60
C GLY A 86 -1.87 2.01 18.22
N ILE A 87 -1.44 0.84 17.76
CA ILE A 87 -1.93 0.25 16.49
C ILE A 87 -3.45 0.02 16.56
N LEU A 88 -3.93 -0.62 17.63
CA LEU A 88 -5.37 -0.89 17.79
C LEU A 88 -6.21 0.39 17.84
N SER A 89 -5.72 1.44 18.51
CA SER A 89 -6.43 2.73 18.56
C SER A 89 -6.53 3.38 17.18
N ASN A 90 -5.45 3.33 16.38
CA ASN A 90 -5.49 3.80 14.99
C ASN A 90 -6.46 2.98 14.14
N CYS A 91 -6.49 1.67 14.31
CA CYS A 91 -7.45 0.80 13.61
C CYS A 91 -8.89 1.15 13.97
N GLN A 92 -9.18 1.37 15.25
CA GLN A 92 -10.52 1.78 15.71
C GLN A 92 -10.93 3.12 15.09
N GLY A 93 -10.04 4.12 15.10
CA GLY A 93 -10.30 5.42 14.46
C GLY A 93 -10.56 5.29 12.96
N ALA A 94 -9.79 4.45 12.26
CA ALA A 94 -10.00 4.19 10.84
C ALA A 94 -11.35 3.51 10.55
N LEU A 95 -11.79 2.58 11.41
CA LEU A 95 -13.11 1.94 11.30
C LEU A 95 -14.24 2.96 11.33
N GLU A 96 -14.20 3.91 12.25
CA GLU A 96 -15.24 4.96 12.34
C GLU A 96 -15.32 5.79 11.06
N VAL A 97 -14.17 6.14 10.48
CA VAL A 97 -14.10 6.88 9.20
C VAL A 97 -14.62 6.05 8.02
N LEU A 98 -14.33 4.76 8.01
CA LEU A 98 -14.68 3.85 6.91
C LEU A 98 -16.08 3.25 7.05
N LYS A 99 -16.79 3.47 8.17
CA LYS A 99 -18.06 2.83 8.51
C LYS A 99 -19.09 2.88 7.37
N SER A 100 -19.26 4.04 6.75
CA SER A 100 -20.22 4.22 5.65
C SER A 100 -19.87 3.43 4.37
N LEU A 101 -18.60 3.06 4.19
CA LEU A 101 -18.12 2.26 3.06
C LEU A 101 -18.25 0.77 3.36
N ILE A 102 -18.08 0.37 4.63
CA ILE A 102 -18.07 -1.03 5.08
C ILE A 102 -19.45 -1.67 4.98
N GLU A 103 -20.51 -0.89 5.25
CA GLU A 103 -21.89 -1.40 5.32
C GLU A 103 -22.46 -1.83 3.96
N LYS A 104 -21.83 -1.48 2.85
CA LYS A 104 -22.41 -1.64 1.51
C LYS A 104 -21.86 -2.81 0.71
N GLU A 105 -20.59 -3.16 0.86
CA GLU A 105 -19.94 -4.17 0.02
C GLU A 105 -18.73 -4.83 0.70
N ARG A 106 -18.29 -5.99 0.18
CA ARG A 106 -17.04 -6.61 0.60
C ARG A 106 -15.87 -5.71 0.23
N ILE A 107 -15.15 -5.21 1.22
CA ILE A 107 -14.09 -4.24 1.02
C ILE A 107 -12.89 -4.86 0.31
N VAL A 108 -12.48 -4.22 -0.77
CA VAL A 108 -11.30 -4.59 -1.56
C VAL A 108 -10.28 -3.48 -1.47
N PHE A 109 -9.07 -3.83 -1.03
CA PHE A 109 -7.92 -2.93 -1.00
C PHE A 109 -6.91 -3.26 -2.09
N LEU A 110 -6.23 -2.24 -2.58
CA LEU A 110 -5.00 -2.37 -3.35
C LEU A 110 -3.86 -1.67 -2.59
N THR A 111 -2.91 -2.47 -2.13
CA THR A 111 -1.72 -2.05 -1.38
C THR A 111 -0.52 -1.95 -2.31
N TRP A 112 0.20 -0.84 -2.27
CA TRP A 112 1.37 -0.59 -3.12
C TRP A 112 2.46 0.24 -2.43
N LEU A 113 2.13 0.91 -1.34
CA LEU A 113 3.12 1.65 -0.56
C LEU A 113 3.98 0.69 0.27
N PRO A 114 5.22 1.05 0.60
CA PRO A 114 6.10 0.20 1.42
C PRO A 114 5.54 -0.05 2.82
N LEU A 115 5.43 -1.30 3.22
CA LEU A 115 5.00 -1.70 4.58
C LEU A 115 5.97 -1.27 5.69
N SER A 116 7.20 -0.91 5.33
CA SER A 116 8.16 -0.30 6.24
C SER A 116 7.80 1.14 6.64
N HIS A 117 6.84 1.76 5.95
CA HIS A 117 6.32 3.08 6.27
C HIS A 117 5.16 2.98 7.26
N SER A 118 5.17 3.79 8.33
CA SER A 118 4.16 3.75 9.39
C SER A 118 2.72 3.86 8.88
N TYR A 119 2.49 4.64 7.84
CA TYR A 119 1.17 4.82 7.23
C TYR A 119 0.63 3.51 6.65
N GLU A 120 1.34 2.91 5.69
CA GLU A 120 0.89 1.66 5.06
C GLU A 120 0.91 0.48 6.04
N HIS A 121 1.86 0.49 6.97
CA HIS A 121 1.90 -0.47 8.07
C HIS A 121 0.60 -0.45 8.92
N THR A 122 0.11 0.73 9.26
CA THR A 122 -1.18 0.88 9.98
C THR A 122 -2.35 0.42 9.11
N VAL A 123 -2.36 0.80 7.83
CA VAL A 123 -3.41 0.38 6.89
C VAL A 123 -3.49 -1.14 6.78
N GLN A 124 -2.36 -1.84 6.80
CA GLN A 124 -2.33 -3.30 6.80
C GLN A 124 -3.09 -3.90 7.99
N PHE A 125 -2.95 -3.34 9.18
CA PHE A 125 -3.73 -3.79 10.35
C PHE A 125 -5.22 -3.46 10.22
N VAL A 126 -5.57 -2.32 9.62
CA VAL A 126 -6.97 -1.99 9.32
C VAL A 126 -7.58 -3.01 8.35
N GLN A 127 -6.84 -3.41 7.33
CA GLN A 127 -7.27 -4.43 6.36
C GLN A 127 -7.53 -5.77 7.03
N ILE A 128 -6.65 -6.19 7.96
CA ILE A 128 -6.81 -7.42 8.74
C ILE A 128 -8.05 -7.33 9.63
N LEU A 129 -8.23 -6.22 10.34
CA LEU A 129 -9.37 -6.00 11.24
C LEU A 129 -10.71 -6.03 10.49
N LEU A 130 -10.73 -5.52 9.25
CA LEU A 130 -11.90 -5.52 8.39
C LEU A 130 -12.19 -6.87 7.72
N GLY A 131 -11.28 -7.83 7.79
CA GLY A 131 -11.36 -9.05 6.98
C GLY A 131 -11.40 -8.73 5.48
N ALA A 132 -10.71 -7.66 5.06
CA ALA A 132 -10.76 -7.16 3.70
C ALA A 132 -10.06 -8.10 2.72
N LYS A 133 -10.49 -8.08 1.45
CA LYS A 133 -9.73 -8.67 0.36
C LYS A 133 -8.62 -7.71 -0.04
N VAL A 134 -7.36 -8.15 0.05
CA VAL A 134 -6.20 -7.31 -0.23
C VAL A 134 -5.47 -7.81 -1.46
N PHE A 135 -5.22 -6.91 -2.40
CA PHE A 135 -4.32 -7.11 -3.53
C PHE A 135 -3.05 -6.32 -3.30
N TYR A 136 -1.91 -6.92 -3.56
CA TYR A 136 -0.61 -6.25 -3.54
C TYR A 136 -0.20 -5.94 -4.97
N ALA A 137 0.14 -4.68 -5.24
CA ALA A 137 0.58 -4.27 -6.56
C ALA A 137 1.95 -4.87 -6.87
N GLU A 138 2.14 -5.31 -8.10
CA GLU A 138 3.39 -5.93 -8.56
C GLU A 138 4.54 -4.91 -8.62
N SER A 139 4.25 -3.72 -9.13
CA SER A 139 5.19 -2.60 -9.21
C SER A 139 4.44 -1.28 -9.43
N LEU A 140 5.16 -0.16 -9.30
CA LEU A 140 4.61 1.17 -9.55
C LEU A 140 4.19 1.35 -11.02
N GLU A 141 4.94 0.76 -11.95
CA GLU A 141 4.67 0.83 -13.39
C GLU A 141 3.38 0.08 -13.76
N LYS A 142 3.12 -1.03 -13.07
CA LYS A 142 1.93 -1.88 -13.28
C LYS A 142 0.71 -1.44 -12.46
N LEU A 143 0.85 -0.43 -11.60
CA LEU A 143 -0.18 -0.06 -10.63
C LEU A 143 -1.54 0.22 -11.27
N ILE A 144 -1.58 0.94 -12.41
CA ILE A 144 -2.84 1.24 -13.12
C ILE A 144 -3.49 -0.06 -13.64
N ASN A 145 -2.69 -0.98 -14.18
CA ASN A 145 -3.19 -2.27 -14.61
C ASN A 145 -3.70 -3.11 -13.43
N ASN A 146 -2.97 -3.11 -12.31
CA ASN A 146 -3.40 -3.77 -11.08
C ASN A 146 -4.69 -3.16 -10.52
N MET A 147 -4.89 -1.84 -10.63
CA MET A 147 -6.17 -1.18 -10.28
C MET A 147 -7.34 -1.70 -11.15
N ALA A 148 -7.12 -1.83 -12.46
CA ALA A 148 -8.14 -2.34 -13.38
C ALA A 148 -8.55 -3.79 -13.06
N ILE A 149 -7.59 -4.62 -12.64
CA ILE A 149 -7.80 -6.03 -12.27
C ILE A 149 -8.47 -6.15 -10.89
N ALA A 150 -7.91 -5.46 -9.89
CA ALA A 150 -8.34 -5.56 -8.50
C ALA A 150 -9.68 -4.86 -8.25
N LYS A 151 -9.99 -3.81 -9.03
CA LYS A 151 -11.15 -2.92 -8.83
C LYS A 151 -11.31 -2.53 -7.36
N PRO A 152 -10.29 -1.92 -6.74
CA PRO A 152 -10.30 -1.65 -5.32
C PRO A 152 -11.35 -0.60 -4.96
N ILE A 153 -12.00 -0.79 -3.82
CA ILE A 153 -12.86 0.23 -3.21
C ILE A 153 -12.01 1.26 -2.48
N ILE A 154 -10.89 0.80 -1.89
CA ILE A 154 -9.96 1.65 -1.14
C ILE A 154 -8.53 1.41 -1.63
N MET A 155 -7.82 2.50 -1.88
CA MET A 155 -6.40 2.51 -2.16
C MET A 155 -5.76 3.70 -1.43
N THR A 156 -4.72 3.43 -0.67
CA THR A 156 -3.91 4.48 -0.05
C THR A 156 -2.93 5.03 -1.06
N ALA A 157 -2.74 6.34 -1.06
CA ALA A 157 -1.80 6.97 -1.97
C ALA A 157 -1.21 8.26 -1.37
N VAL A 158 -0.02 8.62 -1.84
CA VAL A 158 0.65 9.86 -1.47
C VAL A 158 0.38 10.96 -2.50
N PRO A 159 0.41 12.26 -2.13
CA PRO A 159 0.11 13.35 -3.05
C PRO A 159 0.90 13.31 -4.36
N ARG A 160 2.17 12.93 -4.29
CA ARG A 160 3.05 12.82 -5.47
C ARG A 160 2.54 11.80 -6.50
N PHE A 161 1.87 10.74 -6.05
CA PHE A 161 1.26 9.77 -6.95
C PHE A 161 0.17 10.43 -7.81
N TYR A 162 -0.73 11.16 -7.19
CA TYR A 162 -1.81 11.86 -7.90
C TYR A 162 -1.28 12.90 -8.87
N GLN A 163 -0.25 13.66 -8.50
CA GLN A 163 0.41 14.62 -9.40
C GLN A 163 1.01 13.93 -10.63
N ASN A 164 1.72 12.82 -10.42
CA ASN A 164 2.32 12.05 -11.52
C ASN A 164 1.25 11.45 -12.44
N LEU A 165 0.18 10.88 -11.86
CA LEU A 165 -0.94 10.33 -12.60
C LEU A 165 -1.64 11.41 -13.43
N PHE A 166 -1.95 12.55 -12.83
CA PHE A 166 -2.54 13.70 -13.50
C PHE A 166 -1.67 14.20 -14.67
N ASN A 167 -0.37 14.34 -14.45
CA ASN A 167 0.56 14.78 -15.50
C ASN A 167 0.63 13.76 -16.65
N LYS A 168 0.65 12.47 -16.35
CA LYS A 168 0.68 11.40 -17.35
C LYS A 168 -0.60 11.37 -18.18
N ILE A 169 -1.77 11.52 -17.55
CA ILE A 169 -3.07 11.60 -18.22
C ILE A 169 -3.12 12.84 -19.14
N ASN A 170 -2.74 14.01 -18.63
CA ASN A 170 -2.73 15.24 -19.41
C ASN A 170 -1.77 15.18 -20.60
N LEU A 171 -0.60 14.54 -20.43
CA LEU A 171 0.34 14.34 -21.53
C LEU A 171 -0.29 13.44 -22.62
N ASN A 172 -0.94 12.36 -22.22
CA ASN A 172 -1.66 11.49 -23.15
C ASN A 172 -2.77 12.24 -23.90
N PHE A 173 -3.52 13.09 -23.20
CA PHE A 173 -4.56 13.92 -23.81
C PHE A 173 -4.00 14.92 -24.82
N LYS A 174 -2.90 15.58 -24.48
CA LYS A 174 -2.20 16.53 -25.39
C LYS A 174 -1.69 15.85 -26.66
N ASN A 175 -1.30 14.59 -26.58
CA ASN A 175 -0.76 13.82 -27.71
C ASN A 175 -1.85 13.27 -28.64
N GLN A 176 -3.14 13.36 -28.26
CA GLN A 176 -4.24 12.95 -29.14
C GLN A 176 -4.43 13.93 -30.28
N LYS A 177 -4.91 13.43 -31.43
CA LYS A 177 -5.13 14.20 -32.65
C LYS A 177 -6.57 14.06 -33.14
N GLY A 178 -6.99 14.97 -34.03
CA GLY A 178 -8.29 14.89 -34.71
C GLY A 178 -9.48 14.92 -33.74
N LEU A 179 -10.50 14.14 -34.05
CA LEU A 179 -11.77 14.11 -33.32
C LEU A 179 -11.59 13.75 -31.83
N LYS A 180 -10.65 12.83 -31.51
CA LYS A 180 -10.36 12.45 -30.12
C LYS A 180 -9.91 13.63 -29.27
N LYS A 181 -9.05 14.50 -29.81
CA LYS A 181 -8.60 15.70 -29.12
C LYS A 181 -9.77 16.65 -28.84
N LEU A 182 -10.68 16.80 -29.80
CA LEU A 182 -11.85 17.65 -29.64
C LEU A 182 -12.77 17.12 -28.55
N LEU A 183 -13.10 15.82 -28.58
CA LEU A 183 -13.93 15.17 -27.56
C LEU A 183 -13.33 15.31 -26.17
N ILE A 184 -12.03 15.02 -25.98
CA ILE A 184 -11.35 15.18 -24.71
C ILE A 184 -11.43 16.62 -24.19
N SER A 185 -11.19 17.60 -25.05
CA SER A 185 -11.28 19.01 -24.63
C SER A 185 -12.69 19.38 -24.18
N GLN A 186 -13.73 18.91 -24.87
CA GLN A 186 -15.12 19.13 -24.47
C GLN A 186 -15.45 18.43 -23.13
N THR A 187 -15.04 17.16 -22.98
CA THR A 187 -15.22 16.42 -21.72
C THR A 187 -14.61 17.15 -20.54
N LEU A 188 -13.40 17.69 -20.67
CA LEU A 188 -12.73 18.43 -19.61
C LEU A 188 -13.46 19.73 -19.25
N ILE A 189 -13.98 20.47 -20.26
CA ILE A 189 -14.75 21.70 -20.04
C ILE A 189 -16.06 21.39 -19.34
N LEU A 190 -16.80 20.36 -19.80
CA LEU A 190 -18.07 19.96 -19.21
C LEU A 190 -17.88 19.41 -17.79
N GLY A 191 -16.86 18.60 -17.57
CA GLY A 191 -16.51 18.09 -16.24
C GLY A 191 -16.21 19.20 -15.25
N LYS A 192 -15.48 20.26 -15.68
CA LYS A 192 -15.23 21.45 -14.83
C LYS A 192 -16.52 22.17 -14.51
N LYS A 193 -17.39 22.41 -15.49
CA LYS A 193 -18.71 23.03 -15.27
C LYS A 193 -19.58 22.25 -14.29
N LYS A 194 -19.61 20.90 -14.41
CA LYS A 194 -20.32 20.02 -13.48
C LYS A 194 -19.79 20.15 -12.05
N LEU A 195 -18.47 20.19 -11.86
CA LEU A 195 -17.84 20.36 -10.55
C LEU A 195 -18.17 21.72 -9.91
N GLU A 196 -18.25 22.77 -10.70
CA GLU A 196 -18.65 24.12 -10.26
C GLU A 196 -20.17 24.24 -10.04
N ARG A 197 -20.94 23.14 -10.17
CA ARG A 197 -22.41 23.08 -10.09
C ARG A 197 -23.13 23.99 -11.06
N ASN A 198 -22.50 24.34 -12.17
CA ASN A 198 -23.12 25.12 -13.23
C ASN A 198 -24.05 24.21 -14.06
N LYS A 199 -25.24 24.76 -14.44
CA LYS A 199 -26.17 24.03 -15.32
C LYS A 199 -25.60 23.96 -16.73
N LEU A 200 -25.65 22.77 -17.32
CA LEU A 200 -25.31 22.55 -18.73
C LEU A 200 -26.49 22.99 -19.61
N ASP A 201 -26.19 23.66 -20.72
CA ASP A 201 -27.17 23.96 -21.76
C ASP A 201 -27.54 22.70 -22.58
N LEU A 202 -28.52 22.79 -23.48
CA LEU A 202 -29.01 21.66 -24.30
C LEU A 202 -27.91 21.05 -25.18
N LYS A 203 -27.04 21.89 -25.76
CA LYS A 203 -25.93 21.41 -26.62
C LYS A 203 -24.87 20.72 -25.77
N GLU A 204 -24.55 21.27 -24.63
CA GLU A 204 -23.61 20.72 -23.67
C GLU A 204 -24.08 19.37 -23.13
N ARG A 205 -25.39 19.17 -22.88
CA ARG A 205 -25.97 17.88 -22.48
C ARG A 205 -25.85 16.82 -23.58
N LEU A 206 -26.02 17.21 -24.85
CA LEU A 206 -25.83 16.28 -25.96
C LEU A 206 -24.36 15.86 -26.12
N VAL A 207 -23.44 16.81 -25.99
CA VAL A 207 -22.00 16.51 -26.05
C VAL A 207 -21.57 15.67 -24.85
N ASP A 208 -22.12 15.93 -23.67
CA ASP A 208 -21.87 15.17 -22.44
C ASP A 208 -22.28 13.71 -22.62
N LEU A 209 -23.45 13.44 -23.17
CA LEU A 209 -23.94 12.09 -23.48
C LEU A 209 -23.00 11.30 -24.42
N ILE A 210 -22.40 12.00 -25.40
CA ILE A 210 -21.43 11.40 -26.33
C ILE A 210 -20.09 11.12 -25.62
N CYS A 211 -19.74 11.90 -24.60
CA CYS A 211 -18.49 11.78 -23.85
C CYS A 211 -18.56 10.77 -22.71
N GLU A 212 -19.76 10.32 -22.30
CA GLU A 212 -19.98 9.29 -21.27
C GLU A 212 -19.85 7.84 -21.81
N VAL A 213 -19.69 7.66 -23.14
CA VAL A 213 -19.42 6.38 -23.79
C VAL A 213 -17.92 6.18 -24.00
#